data_d61d03de4597df1f2f05d1afc22b3562
#
_entry.id   d61d03de4597df1f2f05d1afc22b3562
#
_cell.length_a   1.000
_cell.length_b   1.000
_cell.length_c   1.000
_cell.angle_alpha   90.00
_cell.angle_beta   90.00
_cell.angle_gamma   90.00
#
_symmetry.space_group_name_H-M   'P 1'
#
loop_
_entity.id
_entity.type
_entity.pdbx_description
1 polymer ?
#
loop_
_entity_poly.entity_id
_entity_poly.type
_entity_poly.pdbx_seq_one_letter_code
_entity_poly.pdbx_strand_id
1 'polypeptide(L)'
;MRIVVAGFLVVISVALFVSLHCTAKATAQASVAASPYLIERVANNDWLLIDVRSPQEFADGHIPGAVNMPHENINDYLSELEGHKNKPIIIYCRSGRRAKLAMKVLEELDFSEVMHLEGDMLGWSAAGMTVDRM
;
A
#
# COMPACT_ATOMS: atom_id res chain seq x y z
N MET A 1 15.53 64.60 50.14
CA MET A 1 15.69 63.18 50.24
C MET A 1 14.90 62.56 49.09
N ARG A 2 15.55 62.24 47.97
CA ARG A 2 14.91 61.74 46.77
C ARG A 2 15.20 60.25 46.68
N ILE A 3 14.16 59.43 46.79
CA ILE A 3 14.26 58.02 46.62
C ILE A 3 14.05 57.71 45.11
N VAL A 4 15.12 57.24 44.45
CA VAL A 4 15.06 56.77 43.08
C VAL A 4 14.74 55.27 43.13
N VAL A 5 13.52 54.93 42.73
CA VAL A 5 13.13 53.55 42.55
C VAL A 5 13.55 53.14 41.14
N ALA A 6 14.63 52.39 41.09
CA ALA A 6 15.05 51.77 39.83
C ALA A 6 14.13 50.56 39.50
N GLY A 7 13.30 50.75 38.49
CA GLY A 7 12.47 49.69 37.95
C GLY A 7 13.31 48.67 37.16
N PHE A 8 13.40 47.47 37.67
CA PHE A 8 13.99 46.34 36.96
C PHE A 8 12.98 45.79 35.94
N LEU A 9 13.17 46.16 34.71
CA LEU A 9 12.42 45.53 33.59
C LEU A 9 13.01 44.14 33.30
N VAL A 10 12.35 43.12 33.83
CA VAL A 10 12.63 41.73 33.46
C VAL A 10 11.99 41.48 32.09
N VAL A 11 12.78 41.55 31.06
CA VAL A 11 12.38 41.07 29.72
C VAL A 11 12.41 39.56 29.73
N ILE A 12 11.24 38.96 29.93
CA ILE A 12 11.08 37.49 29.75
C ILE A 12 11.02 37.26 28.25
N SER A 13 12.15 36.88 27.67
CA SER A 13 12.24 36.37 26.30
C SER A 13 11.62 34.97 26.28
N VAL A 14 10.34 34.92 25.91
CA VAL A 14 9.69 33.65 25.60
C VAL A 14 10.22 33.19 24.24
N ALA A 15 11.29 32.40 24.26
CA ALA A 15 11.72 31.67 23.09
C ALA A 15 10.65 30.64 22.76
N LEU A 16 9.82 30.97 21.76
CA LEU A 16 8.86 30.06 21.19
C LEU A 16 9.63 28.96 20.42
N PHE A 17 9.99 27.89 21.13
CA PHE A 17 10.47 26.69 20.49
C PHE A 17 9.28 26.06 19.72
N VAL A 18 9.11 26.47 18.47
CA VAL A 18 8.27 25.71 17.54
C VAL A 18 9.03 24.43 17.23
N SER A 19 8.80 23.43 18.05
CA SER A 19 9.24 22.07 17.77
C SER A 19 8.45 21.59 16.55
N LEU A 20 9.08 21.69 15.38
CA LEU A 20 8.58 21.12 14.15
C LEU A 20 8.68 19.59 14.32
N HIS A 21 7.67 19.01 14.98
CA HIS A 21 7.50 17.58 14.97
C HIS A 21 7.07 17.20 13.57
N CYS A 22 8.05 16.90 12.72
CA CYS A 22 7.84 16.14 11.52
C CYS A 22 7.43 14.73 11.97
N THR A 23 6.15 14.55 12.31
CA THR A 23 5.57 13.23 12.43
C THR A 23 5.59 12.65 11.02
N ALA A 24 6.64 11.92 10.70
CA ALA A 24 6.59 10.96 9.62
C ALA A 24 5.41 10.04 9.94
N LYS A 25 4.28 10.32 9.29
CA LYS A 25 3.12 9.46 9.33
C LYS A 25 3.59 8.17 8.67
N ALA A 26 4.01 7.20 9.46
CA ALA A 26 4.15 5.83 9.00
C ALA A 26 2.73 5.44 8.57
N THR A 27 2.41 5.61 7.31
CA THR A 27 1.20 5.08 6.70
C THR A 27 1.34 3.58 6.79
N ALA A 28 0.65 2.98 7.77
CA ALA A 28 0.48 1.55 7.78
C ALA A 28 -0.08 1.17 6.41
N GLN A 29 0.68 0.39 5.65
CA GLN A 29 0.29 -0.03 4.33
C GLN A 29 -1.01 -0.83 4.46
N ALA A 30 -2.06 -0.42 3.76
CA ALA A 30 -3.34 -1.10 3.80
C ALA A 30 -3.18 -2.55 3.34
N SER A 31 -3.80 -3.47 4.05
CA SER A 31 -3.75 -4.90 3.74
C SER A 31 -5.15 -5.53 3.73
N VAL A 32 -5.27 -6.64 3.01
CA VAL A 32 -6.50 -7.42 2.90
C VAL A 32 -6.19 -8.87 3.24
N ALA A 33 -7.01 -9.47 4.11
CA ALA A 33 -6.88 -10.87 4.48
C ALA A 33 -7.29 -11.81 3.34
N ALA A 34 -6.62 -12.95 3.23
CA ALA A 34 -7.04 -14.05 2.37
C ALA A 34 -8.40 -14.58 2.81
N SER A 35 -9.40 -14.48 1.93
CA SER A 35 -10.76 -14.89 2.25
C SER A 35 -11.59 -15.13 0.99
N PRO A 36 -12.69 -15.92 1.06
CA PRO A 36 -13.66 -16.04 -0.04
C PRO A 36 -14.27 -14.71 -0.44
N TYR A 37 -14.39 -13.76 0.47
CA TYR A 37 -14.88 -12.41 0.22
C TYR A 37 -14.04 -11.66 -0.81
N LEU A 38 -12.71 -11.83 -0.76
CA LEU A 38 -11.83 -11.24 -1.77
C LEU A 38 -12.17 -11.78 -3.18
N ILE A 39 -12.37 -13.09 -3.31
CA ILE A 39 -12.73 -13.71 -4.61
C ILE A 39 -14.05 -13.13 -5.13
N GLU A 40 -15.04 -12.98 -4.26
CA GLU A 40 -16.34 -12.41 -4.61
C GLU A 40 -16.20 -10.96 -5.13
N ARG A 41 -15.43 -10.12 -4.45
CA ARG A 41 -15.19 -8.74 -4.88
C ARG A 41 -14.48 -8.64 -6.22
N VAL A 42 -13.52 -9.53 -6.44
CA VAL A 42 -12.80 -9.60 -7.73
C VAL A 42 -13.73 -10.09 -8.85
N ALA A 43 -14.54 -11.11 -8.59
CA ALA A 43 -15.50 -11.65 -9.57
C ALA A 43 -16.56 -10.63 -9.97
N ASN A 44 -16.97 -9.75 -9.06
CA ASN A 44 -17.92 -8.67 -9.31
C ASN A 44 -17.29 -7.42 -9.96
N ASN A 45 -16.01 -7.43 -10.27
CA ASN A 45 -15.23 -6.26 -10.74
C ASN A 45 -15.20 -5.06 -9.77
N ASP A 46 -15.48 -5.29 -8.50
CA ASP A 46 -15.37 -4.27 -7.47
C ASP A 46 -13.91 -3.98 -7.11
N TRP A 47 -13.08 -5.02 -7.14
CA TRP A 47 -11.64 -4.99 -6.85
C TRP A 47 -10.83 -5.56 -7.99
N LEU A 48 -9.63 -5.01 -8.21
CA LEU A 48 -8.64 -5.59 -9.11
C LEU A 48 -7.60 -6.35 -8.29
N LEU A 49 -7.38 -7.61 -8.62
CA LEU A 49 -6.37 -8.46 -7.99
C LEU A 49 -5.22 -8.69 -8.97
N ILE A 50 -4.01 -8.30 -8.58
CA ILE A 50 -2.81 -8.38 -9.42
C ILE A 50 -1.81 -9.34 -8.81
N ASP A 51 -1.44 -10.35 -9.59
CA ASP A 51 -0.30 -11.22 -9.33
C ASP A 51 0.94 -10.66 -10.02
N VAL A 52 1.89 -10.18 -9.22
CA VAL A 52 3.12 -9.56 -9.74
C VAL A 52 4.29 -10.54 -9.84
N ARG A 53 4.00 -11.85 -9.77
CA ARG A 53 4.99 -12.90 -10.00
C ARG A 53 5.27 -13.09 -11.50
N SER A 54 6.19 -13.97 -11.82
CA SER A 54 6.46 -14.31 -13.22
C SER A 54 5.25 -14.99 -13.89
N PRO A 55 5.16 -14.93 -15.25
CA PRO A 55 4.12 -15.63 -15.97
C PRO A 55 4.12 -17.15 -15.71
N GLN A 56 5.27 -17.76 -15.51
CA GLN A 56 5.38 -19.18 -15.19
C GLN A 56 4.78 -19.50 -13.81
N GLU A 57 5.11 -18.72 -12.79
CA GLU A 57 4.54 -18.89 -11.45
C GLU A 57 3.01 -18.72 -11.48
N PHE A 58 2.51 -17.76 -12.26
CA PHE A 58 1.08 -17.53 -12.45
C PHE A 58 0.40 -18.74 -13.11
N ALA A 59 0.97 -19.27 -14.18
CA ALA A 59 0.43 -20.44 -14.88
C ALA A 59 0.41 -21.69 -13.98
N ASP A 60 1.43 -21.88 -13.15
CA ASP A 60 1.54 -23.02 -12.23
C ASP A 60 0.50 -22.97 -11.10
N GLY A 61 -0.04 -21.81 -10.81
CA GLY A 61 -1.11 -21.64 -9.84
C GLY A 61 -1.25 -20.18 -9.37
N HIS A 62 -2.47 -19.66 -9.44
CA HIS A 62 -2.78 -18.28 -9.06
C HIS A 62 -4.14 -18.19 -8.35
N ILE A 63 -4.39 -17.10 -7.70
CA ILE A 63 -5.67 -16.83 -7.04
C ILE A 63 -6.74 -16.58 -8.10
N PRO A 64 -7.92 -17.21 -7.99
CA PRO A 64 -9.00 -17.03 -8.96
C PRO A 64 -9.34 -15.56 -9.22
N GLY A 65 -9.42 -15.20 -10.50
CA GLY A 65 -9.70 -13.83 -10.93
C GLY A 65 -8.51 -12.88 -10.94
N ALA A 66 -7.33 -13.30 -10.49
CA ALA A 66 -6.12 -12.48 -10.57
C ALA A 66 -5.67 -12.29 -12.02
N VAL A 67 -5.12 -11.11 -12.31
CA VAL A 67 -4.42 -10.81 -13.56
C VAL A 67 -2.93 -10.78 -13.30
N ASN A 68 -2.14 -11.31 -14.24
CA ASN A 68 -0.69 -11.31 -14.11
C ASN A 68 -0.07 -10.06 -14.71
N MET A 69 0.58 -9.29 -13.86
CA MET A 69 1.36 -8.11 -14.23
C MET A 69 2.70 -8.17 -13.50
N PRO A 70 3.73 -8.81 -14.05
CA PRO A 70 5.01 -8.99 -13.38
C PRO A 70 5.59 -7.66 -12.87
N HIS A 71 6.12 -7.65 -11.65
CA HIS A 71 6.57 -6.42 -10.98
C HIS A 71 7.64 -5.65 -11.76
N GLU A 72 8.50 -6.35 -12.51
CA GLU A 72 9.55 -5.75 -13.34
C GLU A 72 8.99 -4.95 -14.52
N ASN A 73 7.78 -5.29 -14.96
CA ASN A 73 7.12 -4.72 -16.13
C ASN A 73 5.85 -3.95 -15.77
N ILE A 74 5.60 -3.63 -14.51
CA ILE A 74 4.34 -3.01 -14.06
C ILE A 74 4.02 -1.72 -14.84
N ASN A 75 5.03 -0.99 -15.26
CA ASN A 75 4.86 0.23 -16.05
C ASN A 75 4.26 -0.02 -17.44
N ASP A 76 4.41 -1.21 -18.00
CA ASP A 76 3.85 -1.57 -19.30
C ASP A 76 2.32 -1.73 -19.25
N TYR A 77 1.77 -1.89 -18.04
CA TYR A 77 0.34 -2.08 -17.78
C TYR A 77 -0.38 -0.80 -17.34
N LEU A 78 0.30 0.34 -17.30
CA LEU A 78 -0.30 1.58 -16.78
C LEU A 78 -1.54 2.02 -17.53
N SER A 79 -1.61 1.81 -18.84
CA SER A 79 -2.80 2.13 -19.63
C SER A 79 -4.02 1.29 -19.23
N GLU A 80 -3.81 0.02 -18.89
CA GLU A 80 -4.87 -0.87 -18.37
C GLU A 80 -5.28 -0.47 -16.95
N LEU A 81 -4.31 -0.09 -16.14
CA LEU A 81 -4.52 0.29 -14.74
C LEU A 81 -5.20 1.65 -14.57
N GLU A 82 -5.11 2.54 -15.55
CA GLU A 82 -5.67 3.90 -15.47
C GLU A 82 -7.17 3.90 -15.16
N GLY A 83 -7.94 2.94 -15.70
CA GLY A 83 -9.36 2.74 -15.39
C GLY A 83 -9.65 2.32 -13.95
N HIS A 84 -8.64 1.93 -13.20
CA HIS A 84 -8.72 1.45 -11.81
C HIS A 84 -8.14 2.42 -10.79
N LYS A 85 -7.81 3.63 -11.18
CA LYS A 85 -7.10 4.60 -10.34
C LYS A 85 -7.79 4.90 -9.01
N ASN A 86 -9.12 4.85 -8.99
CA ASN A 86 -9.98 5.10 -7.84
C ASN A 86 -10.73 3.85 -7.34
N LYS A 87 -10.26 2.67 -7.73
CA LYS A 87 -10.78 1.39 -7.26
C LYS A 87 -9.74 0.67 -6.42
N PRO A 88 -10.17 -0.15 -5.44
CA PRO A 88 -9.25 -0.99 -4.70
C PRO A 88 -8.45 -1.92 -5.61
N ILE A 89 -7.13 -1.83 -5.51
CA ILE A 89 -6.18 -2.70 -6.20
C ILE A 89 -5.47 -3.52 -5.14
N ILE A 90 -5.61 -4.84 -5.19
CA ILE A 90 -4.94 -5.76 -4.30
C ILE A 90 -3.78 -6.40 -5.05
N ILE A 91 -2.60 -6.36 -4.45
CA ILE A 91 -1.37 -6.88 -5.05
C ILE A 91 -0.79 -7.98 -4.18
N TYR A 92 -0.35 -9.06 -4.83
CA TYR A 92 0.37 -10.12 -4.16
C TYR A 92 1.51 -10.67 -5.03
N CYS A 93 2.47 -11.30 -4.38
CA CYS A 93 3.48 -12.13 -5.03
C CYS A 93 3.58 -13.48 -4.31
N ARG A 94 4.77 -14.05 -4.18
CA ARG A 94 4.96 -15.29 -3.43
C ARG A 94 4.97 -15.04 -1.92
N SER A 95 5.76 -14.06 -1.45
CA SER A 95 6.02 -13.80 -0.02
C SER A 95 6.05 -12.31 0.37
N GLY A 96 5.77 -11.38 -0.56
CA GLY A 96 5.54 -9.96 -0.30
C GLY A 96 6.58 -8.99 -0.82
N ARG A 97 7.82 -9.38 -1.08
CA ARG A 97 8.87 -8.44 -1.51
C ARG A 97 8.58 -7.77 -2.85
N ARG A 98 8.23 -8.55 -3.87
CA ARG A 98 7.88 -8.04 -5.21
C ARG A 98 6.58 -7.22 -5.18
N ALA A 99 5.60 -7.67 -4.38
CA ALA A 99 4.35 -6.95 -4.18
C ALA A 99 4.59 -5.53 -3.64
N LYS A 100 5.43 -5.37 -2.62
CA LYS A 100 5.78 -4.05 -2.05
C LYS A 100 6.46 -3.14 -3.07
N LEU A 101 7.31 -3.67 -3.95
CA LEU A 101 7.94 -2.90 -5.02
C LEU A 101 6.90 -2.38 -6.03
N ALA A 102 5.98 -3.24 -6.46
CA ALA A 102 4.91 -2.85 -7.37
C ALA A 102 3.95 -1.84 -6.74
N MET A 103 3.58 -2.04 -5.48
CA MET A 103 2.71 -1.11 -4.75
C MET A 103 3.32 0.28 -4.69
N LYS A 104 4.61 0.39 -4.38
CA LYS A 104 5.31 1.68 -4.34
C LYS A 104 5.23 2.42 -5.68
N VAL A 105 5.41 1.72 -6.79
CA VAL A 105 5.28 2.33 -8.13
C VAL A 105 3.88 2.91 -8.34
N LEU A 106 2.84 2.15 -7.99
CA LEU A 106 1.46 2.61 -8.16
C LEU A 106 1.09 3.76 -7.23
N GLU A 107 1.56 3.73 -5.99
CA GLU A 107 1.36 4.82 -5.02
C GLU A 107 2.03 6.13 -5.51
N GLU A 108 3.23 6.06 -6.08
CA GLU A 108 3.94 7.20 -6.67
C GLU A 108 3.22 7.76 -7.92
N LEU A 109 2.36 6.96 -8.56
CA LEU A 109 1.54 7.33 -9.71
C LEU A 109 0.10 7.73 -9.33
N ASP A 110 -0.13 8.05 -8.06
CA ASP A 110 -1.41 8.53 -7.52
C ASP A 110 -2.57 7.52 -7.59
N PHE A 111 -2.28 6.22 -7.53
CA PHE A 111 -3.31 5.21 -7.29
C PHE A 111 -3.72 5.27 -5.83
N SER A 112 -5.01 5.55 -5.56
CA SER A 112 -5.47 5.93 -4.22
C SER A 112 -5.68 4.77 -3.25
N GLU A 113 -6.01 3.58 -3.75
CA GLU A 113 -6.39 2.43 -2.93
C GLU A 113 -5.59 1.18 -3.34
N VAL A 114 -4.30 1.19 -3.02
CA VAL A 114 -3.41 0.05 -3.25
C VAL A 114 -3.22 -0.71 -1.95
N MET A 115 -3.55 -1.99 -1.95
CA MET A 115 -3.52 -2.85 -0.77
C MET A 115 -2.69 -4.11 -1.01
N HIS A 116 -2.08 -4.62 0.05
CA HIS A 116 -1.31 -5.87 0.01
C HIS A 116 -2.19 -7.05 0.47
N LEU A 117 -2.13 -8.16 -0.24
CA LEU A 117 -2.73 -9.41 0.23
C LEU A 117 -1.89 -10.01 1.35
N GLU A 118 -2.46 -10.14 2.52
CA GLU A 118 -1.78 -10.74 3.68
C GLU A 118 -1.37 -12.19 3.40
N GLY A 119 -0.08 -12.46 3.65
CA GLY A 119 0.49 -13.79 3.44
C GLY A 119 0.83 -14.15 1.99
N ASP A 120 0.43 -13.33 1.03
CA ASP A 120 0.71 -13.58 -0.40
C ASP A 120 0.26 -14.98 -0.87
N MET A 121 0.88 -15.53 -1.92
CA MET A 121 0.53 -16.86 -2.42
C MET A 121 0.85 -17.97 -1.42
N LEU A 122 1.91 -17.82 -0.63
CA LEU A 122 2.25 -18.81 0.41
C LEU A 122 1.15 -18.90 1.48
N GLY A 123 0.66 -17.77 1.96
CA GLY A 123 -0.42 -17.71 2.94
C GLY A 123 -1.75 -18.19 2.37
N TRP A 124 -2.04 -17.83 1.12
CA TRP A 124 -3.23 -18.30 0.39
C TRP A 124 -3.28 -19.82 0.30
N SER A 125 -2.17 -20.43 -0.13
CA SER A 125 -2.04 -21.88 -0.27
C SER A 125 -2.07 -22.60 1.08
N ALA A 126 -1.42 -22.03 2.11
CA ALA A 126 -1.41 -22.58 3.47
C ALA A 126 -2.82 -22.58 4.10
N ALA A 127 -3.66 -21.61 3.73
CA ALA A 127 -5.06 -21.55 4.17
C ALA A 127 -5.98 -22.53 3.41
N GLY A 128 -5.46 -23.31 2.47
CA GLY A 128 -6.23 -24.27 1.67
C GLY A 128 -7.21 -23.62 0.70
N MET A 129 -6.98 -22.37 0.31
CA MET A 129 -7.85 -21.63 -0.59
C MET A 129 -7.73 -22.12 -2.04
N THR A 130 -8.78 -21.91 -2.82
CA THR A 130 -8.85 -22.32 -4.23
C THR A 130 -7.75 -21.69 -5.08
N VAL A 131 -7.17 -22.47 -5.98
CA VAL A 131 -6.10 -22.05 -6.90
C VAL A 131 -6.48 -22.46 -8.32
N ASP A 132 -6.40 -21.51 -9.25
CA ASP A 132 -6.55 -21.77 -10.69
C ASP A 132 -5.19 -22.03 -11.33
N ARG A 133 -5.18 -22.76 -12.44
CA ARG A 133 -4.00 -23.07 -13.24
C ARG A 133 -4.31 -22.88 -14.72
N MET A 134 -3.27 -22.58 -15.48
CA MET A 134 -3.34 -22.47 -16.94
C MET A 134 -2.67 -23.64 -17.61
#